data_0ffbab607178f0b67d74f2a226bb07ca
#
_entry.id   0ffbab607178f0b67d74f2a226bb07ca
#
_cell.length_a   1.000
_cell.length_b   1.000
_cell.length_c   1.000
_cell.angle_alpha   90.00
_cell.angle_beta   90.00
_cell.angle_gamma   90.00
#
_symmetry.space_group_name_H-M   'P 1'
#
loop_
_entity.id
_entity.type
_entity.pdbx_description
1 polymer ?
#
loop_
_entity_poly.entity_id
_entity_poly.type
_entity_poly.pdbx_seq_one_letter_code
_entity_poly.pdbx_strand_id
1 'polypeptide(L)'
;MDIEEFVRRRLRKKIPEEVIIEEGVKIVMEFKKIDRQLAREFVEAVLKEVKTAESYRDLADPKLKYILDYRRSGVTMGEIGGGSRGEGDFFLHQQIGKIIESTGQRTVIDSRDQDDGGVVEAKGKYIVATIDGTHSRLSEFPFLAGFHVTRACLRDVYVMGAEPVALLSDVHLADDGDVSKILDFTAGICAVSESIGVPLVAGSTLRVGGDMVLGERMVSAVGAVGVLKEDIPTARRRAQVGDVILMTRGSGGGTIATTAIYHGMFSVVYETLNIDFLKACKRIFESDLLKYIHVMTDVTNGGLRGDAYEISRSAKVSLEFYKDKVLDLINPKVLEMLEKLNIDPLGVSIDSLLIIAPEEYAEEIEKKTGAKVVGEVKDGEGSYIVDGDRKIPLLPGFRESPYTPVKKVVDKMKPDREEFELMKRKIEEACSEAIKKKEFVKSLLSR
;
A
#
# COMPACT_ATOMS: atom_id res chain seq x y z
N MET A 1 -22.26 -3.85 0.22
CA MET A 1 -22.90 -3.23 1.43
C MET A 1 -22.58 -4.10 2.62
N ASP A 2 -22.14 -3.51 3.73
CA ASP A 2 -21.94 -4.21 5.00
C ASP A 2 -23.25 -4.12 5.80
N ILE A 3 -23.97 -5.26 5.91
CA ILE A 3 -25.29 -5.32 6.57
C ILE A 3 -25.13 -5.28 8.10
N GLU A 4 -24.04 -5.80 8.65
CA GLU A 4 -23.73 -5.72 10.08
C GLU A 4 -23.54 -4.26 10.51
N GLU A 5 -22.74 -3.48 9.76
CA GLU A 5 -22.54 -2.06 10.07
C GLU A 5 -23.81 -1.24 9.83
N PHE A 6 -24.62 -1.59 8.85
CA PHE A 6 -25.96 -0.98 8.68
C PHE A 6 -26.81 -1.16 9.93
N VAL A 7 -26.97 -2.39 10.43
CA VAL A 7 -27.75 -2.68 11.64
C VAL A 7 -27.16 -1.93 12.85
N ARG A 8 -25.84 -2.00 13.05
CA ARG A 8 -25.13 -1.34 14.14
C ARG A 8 -25.37 0.18 14.17
N ARG A 9 -25.33 0.84 13.02
CA ARG A 9 -25.59 2.29 12.91
C ARG A 9 -27.05 2.63 13.22
N ARG A 10 -28.00 1.80 12.81
CA ARG A 10 -29.43 2.00 13.09
C ARG A 10 -29.73 1.85 14.58
N LEU A 11 -29.16 0.83 15.23
CA LEU A 11 -29.27 0.64 16.68
C LEU A 11 -28.71 1.85 17.46
N ARG A 12 -27.53 2.35 17.09
CA ARG A 12 -26.96 3.56 17.71
C ARG A 12 -27.85 4.79 17.58
N LYS A 13 -28.62 4.90 16.51
CA LYS A 13 -29.61 5.94 16.27
C LYS A 13 -30.93 5.66 16.96
N LYS A 14 -31.05 4.56 17.73
CA LYS A 14 -32.27 4.14 18.44
C LYS A 14 -33.48 3.94 17.49
N ILE A 15 -33.24 3.51 16.28
CA ILE A 15 -34.30 3.13 15.32
C ILE A 15 -34.98 1.86 15.84
N PRO A 16 -36.33 1.74 15.81
CA PRO A 16 -37.06 0.54 16.22
C PRO A 16 -36.60 -0.69 15.42
N GLU A 17 -36.46 -1.85 16.09
CA GLU A 17 -35.95 -3.10 15.48
C GLU A 17 -36.74 -3.53 14.27
N GLU A 18 -38.06 -3.45 14.30
CA GLU A 18 -38.92 -3.78 13.19
C GLU A 18 -38.64 -2.93 11.93
N VAL A 19 -38.32 -1.63 12.11
CA VAL A 19 -37.94 -0.75 11.02
C VAL A 19 -36.56 -1.16 10.45
N ILE A 20 -35.62 -1.52 11.33
CA ILE A 20 -34.29 -2.00 10.92
C ILE A 20 -34.43 -3.28 10.09
N ILE A 21 -35.29 -4.21 10.54
CA ILE A 21 -35.55 -5.47 9.84
C ILE A 21 -36.14 -5.19 8.46
N GLU A 22 -37.20 -4.39 8.38
CA GLU A 22 -37.85 -4.11 7.09
C GLU A 22 -36.93 -3.37 6.09
N GLU A 23 -36.11 -2.42 6.56
CA GLU A 23 -35.10 -1.78 5.71
C GLU A 23 -34.01 -2.76 5.30
N GLY A 24 -33.54 -3.60 6.23
CA GLY A 24 -32.53 -4.64 5.96
C GLY A 24 -33.01 -5.69 4.94
N VAL A 25 -34.25 -6.14 5.05
CA VAL A 25 -34.87 -7.06 4.09
C VAL A 25 -34.82 -6.52 2.67
N LYS A 26 -35.18 -5.25 2.47
CA LYS A 26 -35.08 -4.61 1.14
C LYS A 26 -33.66 -4.64 0.60
N ILE A 27 -32.67 -4.31 1.46
CA ILE A 27 -31.27 -4.33 1.08
C ILE A 27 -30.84 -5.74 0.70
N VAL A 28 -31.10 -6.75 1.54
CA VAL A 28 -30.69 -8.13 1.30
C VAL A 28 -31.26 -8.66 -0.02
N MET A 29 -32.54 -8.37 -0.31
CA MET A 29 -33.21 -8.80 -1.55
C MET A 29 -32.68 -8.11 -2.82
N GLU A 30 -31.96 -6.97 -2.71
CA GLU A 30 -31.28 -6.35 -3.85
C GLU A 30 -30.04 -7.14 -4.29
N PHE A 31 -29.38 -7.81 -3.35
CA PHE A 31 -28.13 -8.55 -3.60
C PHE A 31 -28.35 -10.06 -3.72
N LYS A 32 -29.22 -10.64 -2.87
CA LYS A 32 -29.42 -12.08 -2.80
C LYS A 32 -30.71 -12.53 -3.49
N LYS A 33 -30.60 -13.61 -4.26
CA LYS A 33 -31.78 -14.26 -4.91
C LYS A 33 -32.50 -15.17 -3.92
N ILE A 34 -33.08 -14.60 -2.86
CA ILE A 34 -33.85 -15.32 -1.85
C ILE A 34 -35.22 -14.69 -1.68
N ASP A 35 -36.19 -15.44 -1.12
CA ASP A 35 -37.51 -14.90 -0.85
C ASP A 35 -37.50 -13.95 0.36
N ARG A 36 -38.62 -13.24 0.55
CA ARG A 36 -38.75 -12.25 1.61
C ARG A 36 -38.68 -12.88 3.01
N GLN A 37 -39.17 -14.10 3.17
CA GLN A 37 -39.17 -14.78 4.47
C GLN A 37 -37.74 -15.10 4.88
N LEU A 38 -36.94 -15.67 3.99
CA LEU A 38 -35.55 -15.99 4.25
C LEU A 38 -34.70 -14.72 4.43
N ALA A 39 -34.97 -13.67 3.67
CA ALA A 39 -34.32 -12.36 3.84
C ALA A 39 -34.61 -11.77 5.23
N ARG A 40 -35.85 -11.94 5.75
CA ARG A 40 -36.22 -11.49 7.08
C ARG A 40 -35.47 -12.29 8.15
N GLU A 41 -35.46 -13.60 8.06
CA GLU A 41 -34.72 -14.48 8.98
C GLU A 41 -33.21 -14.14 9.00
N PHE A 42 -32.64 -13.84 7.85
CA PHE A 42 -31.24 -13.40 7.73
C PHE A 42 -31.01 -12.10 8.51
N VAL A 43 -31.84 -11.06 8.28
CA VAL A 43 -31.66 -9.76 8.97
C VAL A 43 -31.92 -9.85 10.46
N GLU A 44 -32.89 -10.67 10.90
CA GLU A 44 -33.13 -10.94 12.31
C GLU A 44 -31.93 -11.64 12.98
N ALA A 45 -31.28 -12.58 12.26
CA ALA A 45 -30.04 -13.20 12.73
C ALA A 45 -28.91 -12.18 12.87
N VAL A 46 -28.70 -11.32 11.84
CA VAL A 46 -27.71 -10.22 11.90
C VAL A 46 -27.97 -9.30 13.09
N LEU A 47 -29.23 -8.88 13.28
CA LEU A 47 -29.63 -8.03 14.41
C LEU A 47 -29.29 -8.68 15.76
N LYS A 48 -29.60 -9.96 15.90
CA LYS A 48 -29.30 -10.76 17.11
C LYS A 48 -27.80 -10.84 17.35
N GLU A 49 -26.99 -11.14 16.32
CA GLU A 49 -25.53 -11.24 16.43
C GLU A 49 -24.91 -9.89 16.83
N VAL A 50 -25.32 -8.79 16.20
CA VAL A 50 -24.84 -7.44 16.54
C VAL A 50 -25.15 -7.09 17.99
N LYS A 51 -26.39 -7.32 18.45
CA LYS A 51 -26.78 -7.06 19.85
C LYS A 51 -26.01 -7.92 20.83
N THR A 52 -25.84 -9.20 20.52
CA THR A 52 -25.10 -10.14 21.36
C THR A 52 -23.61 -9.75 21.40
N ALA A 53 -23.01 -9.44 20.27
CA ALA A 53 -21.60 -9.01 20.20
C ALA A 53 -21.38 -7.71 20.99
N GLU A 54 -22.29 -6.73 20.90
CA GLU A 54 -22.15 -5.46 21.63
C GLU A 54 -22.39 -5.57 23.15
N SER A 55 -23.00 -6.67 23.63
CA SER A 55 -23.25 -6.90 25.06
C SER A 55 -21.96 -7.12 25.89
N TYR A 56 -20.79 -7.25 25.23
CA TYR A 56 -19.51 -7.27 25.97
C TYR A 56 -19.31 -6.01 26.84
N ARG A 57 -19.98 -4.92 26.52
CA ARG A 57 -19.91 -3.68 27.30
C ARG A 57 -20.50 -3.81 28.70
N ASP A 58 -21.38 -4.81 28.89
CA ASP A 58 -22.06 -5.10 30.16
C ASP A 58 -21.36 -6.19 30.96
N LEU A 59 -20.23 -6.71 30.46
CA LEU A 59 -19.48 -7.74 31.16
C LEU A 59 -19.00 -7.26 32.54
N ALA A 60 -19.18 -8.11 33.53
CA ALA A 60 -18.68 -7.89 34.88
C ALA A 60 -17.16 -8.08 35.00
N ASP A 61 -16.55 -8.86 34.11
CA ASP A 61 -15.09 -9.06 34.06
C ASP A 61 -14.40 -7.87 33.35
N PRO A 62 -13.70 -6.99 34.09
CA PRO A 62 -13.05 -5.83 33.52
C PRO A 62 -11.87 -6.18 32.61
N LYS A 63 -11.22 -7.37 32.81
CA LYS A 63 -10.10 -7.82 32.02
C LYS A 63 -10.56 -8.27 30.63
N LEU A 64 -11.63 -9.07 30.60
CA LEU A 64 -12.22 -9.51 29.34
C LEU A 64 -12.81 -8.33 28.58
N LYS A 65 -13.51 -7.43 29.26
CA LYS A 65 -14.01 -6.19 28.66
C LYS A 65 -12.88 -5.36 28.04
N TYR A 66 -11.75 -5.20 28.73
CA TYR A 66 -10.57 -4.49 28.22
C TYR A 66 -9.97 -5.14 26.97
N ILE A 67 -9.97 -6.49 26.88
CA ILE A 67 -9.48 -7.21 25.69
C ILE A 67 -10.43 -7.00 24.50
N LEU A 68 -11.73 -7.07 24.72
CA LEU A 68 -12.75 -7.01 23.67
C LEU A 68 -13.00 -5.59 23.14
N ASP A 69 -12.74 -4.57 23.94
CA ASP A 69 -12.88 -3.17 23.50
C ASP A 69 -11.59 -2.62 22.88
N TYR A 70 -11.66 -1.51 22.18
CA TYR A 70 -10.48 -0.76 21.72
C TYR A 70 -10.70 0.76 21.90
N ARG A 71 -9.63 1.46 22.20
CA ARG A 71 -9.66 2.92 22.28
C ARG A 71 -9.93 3.52 20.90
N ARG A 72 -11.11 4.05 20.70
CA ARG A 72 -11.48 4.74 19.46
C ARG A 72 -10.79 6.08 19.39
N SER A 73 -10.03 6.31 18.30
CA SER A 73 -9.45 7.63 18.02
C SER A 73 -10.51 8.66 17.60
N GLY A 74 -11.63 8.20 17.04
CA GLY A 74 -12.61 9.05 16.39
C GLY A 74 -12.12 9.65 15.06
N VAL A 75 -11.02 9.13 14.53
CA VAL A 75 -10.45 9.50 13.21
C VAL A 75 -10.63 8.32 12.26
N THR A 76 -11.22 8.57 11.10
CA THR A 76 -11.43 7.53 10.08
C THR A 76 -10.23 7.40 9.14
N MET A 77 -10.12 6.24 8.48
CA MET A 77 -9.09 5.97 7.48
C MET A 77 -9.12 7.01 6.34
N GLY A 78 -10.32 7.44 5.93
CA GLY A 78 -10.50 8.46 4.90
C GLY A 78 -10.08 9.87 5.35
N GLU A 79 -10.38 10.26 6.59
CA GLU A 79 -10.00 11.56 7.15
C GLU A 79 -8.49 11.72 7.27
N ILE A 80 -7.80 10.71 7.79
CA ILE A 80 -6.32 10.73 7.91
C ILE A 80 -5.62 10.54 6.57
N GLY A 81 -6.31 10.10 5.52
CA GLY A 81 -5.71 9.81 4.23
C GLY A 81 -4.86 8.53 4.22
N GLY A 82 -5.19 7.57 5.08
CA GLY A 82 -4.46 6.31 5.16
C GLY A 82 -4.52 5.51 3.85
N GLY A 83 -3.43 4.82 3.50
CA GLY A 83 -3.26 4.06 2.26
C GLY A 83 -2.99 4.93 1.02
N SER A 84 -2.59 6.20 1.18
CA SER A 84 -2.37 7.12 0.06
C SER A 84 -0.93 7.65 -0.08
N ARG A 85 -0.01 7.18 0.78
CA ARG A 85 1.39 7.64 0.85
C ARG A 85 1.55 9.15 0.80
N GLY A 86 0.68 9.83 1.57
CA GLY A 86 0.76 11.25 1.87
C GLY A 86 1.06 11.49 3.35
N GLU A 87 1.04 12.74 3.78
CA GLU A 87 1.46 13.17 5.12
C GLU A 87 0.73 12.41 6.25
N GLY A 88 -0.59 12.20 6.09
CA GLY A 88 -1.40 11.49 7.09
C GLY A 88 -1.11 9.99 7.16
N ASP A 89 -0.84 9.38 6.02
CA ASP A 89 -0.48 7.97 5.90
C ASP A 89 0.88 7.68 6.53
N PHE A 90 1.89 8.48 6.22
CA PHE A 90 3.21 8.39 6.84
C PHE A 90 3.14 8.50 8.37
N PHE A 91 2.29 9.40 8.87
CA PHE A 91 2.07 9.51 10.31
C PHE A 91 1.45 8.23 10.90
N LEU A 92 0.44 7.64 10.24
CA LEU A 92 -0.20 6.40 10.67
C LEU A 92 0.81 5.24 10.70
N HIS A 93 1.65 5.10 9.67
CA HIS A 93 2.71 4.09 9.61
C HIS A 93 3.74 4.27 10.73
N GLN A 94 4.09 5.50 11.12
CA GLN A 94 4.95 5.74 12.28
C GLN A 94 4.31 5.22 13.59
N GLN A 95 2.99 5.35 13.76
CA GLN A 95 2.31 4.79 14.94
C GLN A 95 2.30 3.26 14.93
N ILE A 96 2.10 2.63 13.76
CA ILE A 96 2.25 1.18 13.60
C ILE A 96 3.67 0.76 13.98
N GLY A 97 4.69 1.48 13.50
CA GLY A 97 6.09 1.25 13.85
C GLY A 97 6.35 1.28 15.36
N LYS A 98 5.75 2.23 16.11
CA LYS A 98 5.87 2.28 17.58
C LYS A 98 5.32 1.02 18.27
N ILE A 99 4.21 0.44 17.76
CA ILE A 99 3.66 -0.80 18.30
C ILE A 99 4.64 -1.96 18.06
N ILE A 100 5.21 -2.06 16.87
CA ILE A 100 6.19 -3.08 16.51
C ILE A 100 7.45 -2.93 17.36
N GLU A 101 7.99 -1.73 17.50
CA GLU A 101 9.14 -1.41 18.34
C GLU A 101 8.94 -1.88 19.79
N SER A 102 7.72 -1.71 20.33
CA SER A 102 7.39 -2.12 21.69
C SER A 102 7.46 -3.62 21.93
N THR A 103 7.63 -4.44 20.88
CA THR A 103 7.83 -5.89 21.01
C THR A 103 9.25 -6.25 21.44
N GLY A 104 10.23 -5.38 21.18
CA GLY A 104 11.65 -5.64 21.41
C GLY A 104 12.24 -6.75 20.53
N GLN A 105 11.52 -7.18 19.48
CA GLN A 105 12.02 -8.19 18.55
C GLN A 105 13.14 -7.59 17.68
N ARG A 106 14.14 -8.41 17.37
CA ARG A 106 15.27 -8.00 16.54
C ARG A 106 14.96 -8.19 15.07
N THR A 107 15.16 -7.14 14.32
CA THR A 107 15.05 -7.10 12.86
C THR A 107 16.27 -6.38 12.28
N VAL A 108 16.51 -6.53 11.01
CA VAL A 108 17.54 -5.76 10.28
C VAL A 108 16.91 -4.48 9.72
N ILE A 109 15.73 -4.64 9.11
CA ILE A 109 14.85 -3.57 8.62
C ILE A 109 13.42 -3.95 8.96
N ASP A 110 12.62 -3.02 9.44
CA ASP A 110 11.18 -3.22 9.67
C ASP A 110 10.37 -1.93 9.42
N SER A 111 9.09 -1.94 9.75
CA SER A 111 8.19 -0.81 9.52
C SER A 111 8.59 0.51 10.20
N ARG A 112 9.56 0.52 11.12
CA ARG A 112 10.14 1.75 11.69
C ARG A 112 11.03 2.48 10.68
N ASP A 113 11.69 1.71 9.82
CA ASP A 113 12.57 2.23 8.77
C ASP A 113 11.77 2.85 7.62
N GLN A 114 10.49 2.48 7.48
CA GLN A 114 9.62 2.90 6.37
C GLN A 114 10.22 2.58 4.99
N ASP A 115 10.92 1.44 4.89
CA ASP A 115 11.47 0.92 3.64
C ASP A 115 10.45 0.03 2.92
N ASP A 116 10.78 -0.44 1.72
CA ASP A 116 9.85 -1.18 0.86
C ASP A 116 9.60 -2.63 1.34
N GLY A 117 10.47 -3.16 2.21
CA GLY A 117 10.30 -4.50 2.78
C GLY A 117 10.95 -4.68 4.14
N GLY A 118 10.55 -5.73 4.85
CA GLY A 118 11.16 -6.14 6.12
C GLY A 118 12.29 -7.16 5.91
N VAL A 119 13.36 -7.05 6.70
CA VAL A 119 14.53 -7.93 6.63
C VAL A 119 14.80 -8.55 8.01
N VAL A 120 14.92 -9.87 8.04
CA VAL A 120 15.28 -10.64 9.23
C VAL A 120 16.44 -11.58 8.95
N GLU A 121 17.28 -11.84 9.95
CA GLU A 121 18.30 -12.86 9.89
C GLU A 121 17.75 -14.22 10.35
N ALA A 122 18.01 -15.27 9.59
CA ALA A 122 17.67 -16.63 9.94
C ALA A 122 18.78 -17.60 9.47
N LYS A 123 19.45 -18.26 10.44
CA LYS A 123 20.47 -19.30 10.16
C LYS A 123 21.57 -18.84 9.19
N GLY A 124 22.07 -17.61 9.39
CA GLY A 124 23.13 -17.04 8.57
C GLY A 124 22.70 -16.62 7.16
N LYS A 125 21.38 -16.44 6.95
CA LYS A 125 20.77 -15.87 5.76
C LYS A 125 19.91 -14.68 6.15
N TYR A 126 19.84 -13.69 5.26
CA TYR A 126 18.92 -12.58 5.39
C TYR A 126 17.70 -12.84 4.50
N ILE A 127 16.53 -12.86 5.12
CA ILE A 127 15.25 -13.09 4.47
C ILE A 127 14.53 -11.76 4.36
N VAL A 128 14.09 -11.43 3.16
CA VAL A 128 13.23 -10.28 2.87
C VAL A 128 11.81 -10.76 2.72
N ALA A 129 10.88 -10.07 3.36
CA ALA A 129 9.45 -10.31 3.21
C ALA A 129 8.73 -9.00 2.90
N THR A 130 7.86 -9.05 1.89
CA THR A 130 7.03 -7.93 1.45
C THR A 130 5.58 -8.37 1.31
N ILE A 131 4.66 -7.43 1.38
CA ILE A 131 3.24 -7.66 1.13
C ILE A 131 2.59 -6.40 0.60
N ASP A 132 1.91 -6.51 -0.53
CA ASP A 132 1.14 -5.44 -1.14
C ASP A 132 -0.34 -5.76 -1.22
N GLY A 133 -1.16 -4.79 -0.84
CA GLY A 133 -2.60 -4.83 -1.06
C GLY A 133 -2.93 -4.49 -2.51
N THR A 134 -3.87 -5.21 -3.09
CA THR A 134 -4.38 -4.91 -4.43
C THR A 134 -5.01 -3.53 -4.47
N HIS A 135 -4.70 -2.76 -5.49
CA HIS A 135 -5.33 -1.48 -5.74
C HIS A 135 -6.86 -1.64 -5.81
N SER A 136 -7.57 -1.10 -4.83
CA SER A 136 -8.98 -1.41 -4.54
C SER A 136 -9.95 -1.20 -5.71
N ARG A 137 -9.62 -0.29 -6.65
CA ARG A 137 -10.45 -0.03 -7.84
C ARG A 137 -10.18 -1.04 -8.95
N LEU A 138 -9.02 -1.69 -8.98
CA LEU A 138 -8.70 -2.75 -9.93
C LEU A 138 -9.34 -4.08 -9.55
N SER A 139 -9.90 -4.24 -8.36
CA SER A 139 -10.63 -5.46 -7.99
C SER A 139 -11.86 -5.74 -8.90
N GLU A 140 -12.34 -4.74 -9.63
CA GLU A 140 -13.33 -4.92 -10.70
C GLU A 140 -12.75 -5.45 -12.03
N PHE A 141 -11.42 -5.53 -12.12
CA PHE A 141 -10.64 -6.05 -13.26
C PHE A 141 -9.61 -7.05 -12.72
N PRO A 142 -10.08 -8.25 -12.28
CA PRO A 142 -9.29 -9.14 -11.43
C PRO A 142 -7.96 -9.55 -12.02
N PHE A 143 -7.88 -9.83 -13.33
CA PHE A 143 -6.62 -10.16 -13.98
C PHE A 143 -5.58 -9.03 -13.85
N LEU A 144 -5.98 -7.78 -14.14
CA LEU A 144 -5.10 -6.62 -13.97
C LEU A 144 -4.71 -6.41 -12.51
N ALA A 145 -5.63 -6.66 -11.60
CA ALA A 145 -5.38 -6.60 -10.17
C ALA A 145 -4.28 -7.57 -9.76
N GLY A 146 -4.40 -8.86 -10.12
CA GLY A 146 -3.39 -9.89 -9.86
C GLY A 146 -2.05 -9.58 -10.52
N PHE A 147 -2.06 -9.15 -11.78
CA PHE A 147 -0.85 -8.79 -12.53
C PHE A 147 -0.08 -7.66 -11.84
N HIS A 148 -0.76 -6.55 -11.50
CA HIS A 148 -0.07 -5.38 -10.95
C HIS A 148 0.37 -5.55 -9.50
N VAL A 149 -0.42 -6.18 -8.64
CA VAL A 149 -0.03 -6.41 -7.24
C VAL A 149 1.16 -7.37 -7.13
N THR A 150 1.23 -8.38 -8.01
CA THR A 150 2.37 -9.29 -8.05
C THR A 150 3.65 -8.59 -8.48
N ARG A 151 3.56 -7.70 -9.49
CA ARG A 151 4.70 -6.87 -9.88
C ARG A 151 5.17 -5.97 -8.73
N ALA A 152 4.22 -5.33 -8.02
CA ALA A 152 4.52 -4.46 -6.89
C ALA A 152 5.29 -5.23 -5.81
N CYS A 153 4.74 -6.35 -5.35
CA CYS A 153 5.34 -7.16 -4.31
C CYS A 153 6.75 -7.71 -4.68
N LEU A 154 6.95 -8.11 -5.94
CA LEU A 154 8.26 -8.55 -6.43
C LEU A 154 9.27 -7.39 -6.54
N ARG A 155 8.81 -6.19 -6.92
CA ARG A 155 9.67 -4.98 -6.91
C ARG A 155 10.24 -4.74 -5.54
N ASP A 156 9.38 -4.77 -4.52
CA ASP A 156 9.77 -4.51 -3.13
C ASP A 156 10.85 -5.48 -2.65
N VAL A 157 10.77 -6.76 -3.04
CA VAL A 157 11.83 -7.73 -2.75
C VAL A 157 13.13 -7.35 -3.45
N TYR A 158 13.08 -7.04 -4.75
CA TYR A 158 14.28 -6.69 -5.51
C TYR A 158 14.93 -5.40 -5.02
N VAL A 159 14.14 -4.37 -4.72
CA VAL A 159 14.71 -3.07 -4.29
C VAL A 159 15.32 -3.13 -2.89
N MET A 160 14.96 -4.14 -2.10
CA MET A 160 15.64 -4.45 -0.84
C MET A 160 16.96 -5.22 -1.02
N GLY A 161 17.39 -5.49 -2.27
CA GLY A 161 18.62 -6.23 -2.57
C GLY A 161 18.46 -7.75 -2.48
N ALA A 162 17.24 -8.28 -2.51
CA ALA A 162 16.95 -9.70 -2.39
C ALA A 162 16.47 -10.32 -3.70
N GLU A 163 16.81 -11.57 -3.90
CA GLU A 163 16.32 -12.39 -5.00
C GLU A 163 15.01 -13.07 -4.55
N PRO A 164 13.88 -12.80 -5.22
CA PRO A 164 12.61 -13.39 -4.82
C PRO A 164 12.58 -14.89 -5.09
N VAL A 165 12.03 -15.67 -4.13
CA VAL A 165 11.99 -17.14 -4.18
C VAL A 165 10.59 -17.71 -4.11
N ALA A 166 9.62 -16.94 -3.59
CA ALA A 166 8.24 -17.41 -3.42
C ALA A 166 7.25 -16.24 -3.43
N LEU A 167 6.05 -16.51 -3.95
CA LEU A 167 4.87 -15.67 -3.87
C LEU A 167 3.81 -16.32 -3.00
N LEU A 168 3.02 -15.50 -2.33
CA LEU A 168 1.89 -15.86 -1.48
C LEU A 168 0.69 -15.02 -1.92
N SER A 169 -0.53 -15.54 -1.82
CA SER A 169 -1.75 -14.81 -2.20
C SER A 169 -2.77 -14.86 -1.08
N ASP A 170 -3.42 -13.75 -0.80
CA ASP A 170 -4.59 -13.67 0.06
C ASP A 170 -5.73 -12.99 -0.70
N VAL A 171 -6.88 -13.67 -0.83
CA VAL A 171 -8.02 -13.15 -1.59
C VAL A 171 -9.32 -13.37 -0.84
N HIS A 172 -10.06 -12.28 -0.68
CA HIS A 172 -11.37 -12.29 -0.04
C HIS A 172 -12.41 -11.75 -1.02
N LEU A 173 -13.44 -12.52 -1.28
CA LEU A 173 -14.56 -12.12 -2.15
C LEU A 173 -15.82 -11.97 -1.30
N ALA A 174 -16.61 -10.93 -1.56
CA ALA A 174 -17.91 -10.78 -0.89
C ALA A 174 -18.87 -11.89 -1.30
N ASP A 175 -19.88 -12.13 -0.48
CA ASP A 175 -20.72 -13.34 -0.51
C ASP A 175 -21.50 -13.55 -1.83
N ASP A 176 -21.83 -12.47 -2.52
CA ASP A 176 -22.55 -12.52 -3.81
C ASP A 176 -21.61 -12.42 -5.02
N GLY A 177 -20.29 -12.39 -4.81
CA GLY A 177 -19.29 -12.25 -5.86
C GLY A 177 -19.12 -13.53 -6.68
N ASP A 178 -18.97 -13.37 -8.00
CA ASP A 178 -18.70 -14.48 -8.90
C ASP A 178 -17.28 -15.03 -8.62
N VAL A 179 -17.19 -16.34 -8.35
CA VAL A 179 -15.94 -17.03 -8.04
C VAL A 179 -14.90 -16.95 -9.17
N SER A 180 -15.31 -16.69 -10.40
CA SER A 180 -14.40 -16.46 -11.53
C SER A 180 -13.48 -15.26 -11.32
N LYS A 181 -13.85 -14.28 -10.48
CA LYS A 181 -12.95 -13.18 -10.09
C LYS A 181 -11.69 -13.70 -9.39
N ILE A 182 -11.81 -14.74 -8.56
CA ILE A 182 -10.65 -15.35 -7.89
C ILE A 182 -9.75 -16.06 -8.90
N LEU A 183 -10.35 -16.77 -9.86
CA LEU A 183 -9.61 -17.51 -10.90
C LEU A 183 -8.86 -16.54 -11.80
N ASP A 184 -9.52 -15.48 -12.24
CA ASP A 184 -8.92 -14.46 -13.11
C ASP A 184 -7.82 -13.66 -12.38
N PHE A 185 -8.02 -13.33 -11.12
CA PHE A 185 -7.00 -12.72 -10.25
C PHE A 185 -5.76 -13.62 -10.14
N THR A 186 -5.97 -14.91 -9.89
CA THR A 186 -4.87 -15.89 -9.78
C THR A 186 -4.14 -16.04 -11.11
N ALA A 187 -4.87 -16.03 -12.25
CA ALA A 187 -4.24 -16.04 -13.57
C ALA A 187 -3.35 -14.81 -13.80
N GLY A 188 -3.78 -13.63 -13.33
CA GLY A 188 -2.96 -12.42 -13.37
C GLY A 188 -1.65 -12.54 -12.56
N ILE A 189 -1.71 -13.15 -11.36
CA ILE A 189 -0.51 -13.48 -10.56
C ILE A 189 0.39 -14.42 -11.35
N CYS A 190 -0.17 -15.51 -11.87
CA CYS A 190 0.59 -16.54 -12.58
C CYS A 190 1.28 -16.02 -13.85
N ALA A 191 0.68 -15.06 -14.55
CA ALA A 191 1.29 -14.44 -15.72
C ALA A 191 2.62 -13.74 -15.38
N VAL A 192 2.69 -13.06 -14.24
CA VAL A 192 3.93 -12.43 -13.76
C VAL A 192 4.89 -13.49 -13.18
N SER A 193 4.37 -14.39 -12.35
CA SER A 193 5.10 -15.50 -11.73
C SER A 193 5.88 -16.29 -12.75
N GLU A 194 5.22 -16.74 -13.84
CA GLU A 194 5.85 -17.50 -14.92
C GLU A 194 6.89 -16.65 -15.66
N SER A 195 6.59 -15.38 -15.95
CA SER A 195 7.49 -14.48 -16.67
C SER A 195 8.81 -14.18 -15.94
N ILE A 196 8.79 -14.22 -14.60
CA ILE A 196 9.96 -13.94 -13.74
C ILE A 196 10.59 -15.23 -13.23
N GLY A 197 9.86 -16.34 -13.20
CA GLY A 197 10.32 -17.63 -12.70
C GLY A 197 10.21 -17.76 -11.18
N VAL A 198 9.29 -17.05 -10.54
CA VAL A 198 9.07 -17.08 -9.08
C VAL A 198 7.71 -17.73 -8.79
N PRO A 199 7.66 -18.93 -8.15
CA PRO A 199 6.41 -19.68 -8.00
C PRO A 199 5.46 -19.07 -6.97
N LEU A 200 4.16 -19.15 -7.25
CA LEU A 200 3.10 -18.97 -6.26
C LEU A 200 2.98 -20.27 -5.45
N VAL A 201 3.35 -20.26 -4.16
CA VAL A 201 3.50 -21.48 -3.34
C VAL A 201 2.40 -21.69 -2.30
N ALA A 202 1.71 -20.63 -1.90
CA ALA A 202 0.64 -20.72 -0.91
C ALA A 202 -0.37 -19.58 -1.08
N GLY A 203 -1.57 -19.79 -0.55
CA GLY A 203 -2.61 -18.78 -0.57
C GLY A 203 -3.69 -19.04 0.46
N SER A 204 -4.51 -18.02 0.70
CA SER A 204 -5.72 -18.07 1.51
C SER A 204 -6.87 -17.53 0.68
N THR A 205 -8.05 -18.15 0.82
CA THR A 205 -9.27 -17.72 0.15
C THR A 205 -10.39 -17.68 1.18
N LEU A 206 -10.95 -16.49 1.40
CA LEU A 206 -12.01 -16.26 2.38
C LEU A 206 -13.14 -15.39 1.79
N ARG A 207 -14.20 -15.22 2.56
CA ARG A 207 -15.24 -14.23 2.28
C ARG A 207 -14.97 -12.93 3.02
N VAL A 208 -15.15 -11.79 2.37
CA VAL A 208 -15.06 -10.47 3.02
C VAL A 208 -16.17 -10.37 4.07
N GLY A 209 -15.77 -10.20 5.35
CA GLY A 209 -16.74 -10.07 6.45
C GLY A 209 -17.66 -11.30 6.64
N GLY A 210 -17.22 -12.49 6.22
CA GLY A 210 -18.05 -13.69 6.23
C GLY A 210 -19.29 -13.53 5.37
N ASP A 211 -20.47 -13.73 5.95
CA ASP A 211 -21.77 -13.61 5.26
C ASP A 211 -22.36 -12.18 5.30
N MET A 212 -21.65 -11.23 5.93
CA MET A 212 -22.18 -9.91 6.29
C MET A 212 -21.91 -8.81 5.26
N VAL A 213 -21.01 -9.04 4.27
CA VAL A 213 -20.72 -8.09 3.20
C VAL A 213 -21.40 -8.53 1.92
N LEU A 214 -22.50 -7.86 1.59
CA LEU A 214 -23.31 -8.09 0.39
C LEU A 214 -22.65 -7.45 -0.83
N GLY A 215 -22.80 -8.08 -2.01
CA GLY A 215 -22.29 -7.62 -3.29
C GLY A 215 -21.01 -8.37 -3.71
N GLU A 216 -20.26 -7.77 -4.63
CA GLU A 216 -19.19 -8.44 -5.38
C GLU A 216 -17.78 -7.91 -5.06
N ARG A 217 -17.61 -7.21 -3.93
CA ARG A 217 -16.31 -6.63 -3.58
C ARG A 217 -15.26 -7.72 -3.38
N MET A 218 -14.13 -7.59 -4.07
CA MET A 218 -12.92 -8.37 -3.82
C MET A 218 -11.88 -7.51 -3.10
N VAL A 219 -11.26 -8.07 -2.08
CA VAL A 219 -10.11 -7.51 -1.37
C VAL A 219 -9.01 -8.57 -1.39
N SER A 220 -7.81 -8.18 -1.77
CA SER A 220 -6.72 -9.14 -1.96
C SER A 220 -5.36 -8.52 -1.72
N ALA A 221 -4.38 -9.38 -1.48
CA ALA A 221 -2.99 -9.02 -1.34
C ALA A 221 -2.09 -10.12 -1.94
N VAL A 222 -0.88 -9.73 -2.31
CA VAL A 222 0.19 -10.67 -2.66
C VAL A 222 1.38 -10.40 -1.75
N GLY A 223 1.92 -11.45 -1.17
CA GLY A 223 3.17 -11.44 -0.44
C GLY A 223 4.29 -12.05 -1.28
N ALA A 224 5.52 -11.63 -1.02
CA ALA A 224 6.70 -12.24 -1.60
C ALA A 224 7.79 -12.43 -0.54
N VAL A 225 8.58 -13.46 -0.75
CA VAL A 225 9.75 -13.77 0.08
C VAL A 225 10.96 -13.83 -0.81
N GLY A 226 12.06 -13.22 -0.36
CA GLY A 226 13.34 -13.27 -1.04
C GLY A 226 14.51 -13.54 -0.09
N VAL A 227 15.64 -13.83 -0.66
CA VAL A 227 16.90 -14.01 0.06
C VAL A 227 17.87 -12.93 -0.41
N LEU A 228 18.48 -12.21 0.54
CA LEU A 228 19.47 -11.20 0.20
C LEU A 228 20.61 -11.84 -0.59
N LYS A 229 21.03 -11.15 -1.64
CA LYS A 229 22.19 -11.59 -2.45
C LYS A 229 23.51 -11.17 -1.80
N GLU A 230 23.55 -9.95 -1.27
CA GLU A 230 24.70 -9.40 -0.54
C GLU A 230 24.40 -9.41 0.97
N ASP A 231 25.42 -9.27 1.81
CA ASP A 231 25.26 -9.27 3.26
C ASP A 231 24.59 -8.00 3.81
N ILE A 232 24.48 -6.97 2.99
CA ILE A 232 23.89 -5.68 3.36
C ILE A 232 22.77 -5.35 2.39
N PRO A 233 21.53 -5.12 2.87
CA PRO A 233 20.42 -4.73 2.00
C PRO A 233 20.65 -3.34 1.40
N THR A 234 20.14 -3.10 0.21
CA THR A 234 19.85 -1.75 -0.27
C THR A 234 18.77 -1.16 0.64
N ALA A 235 18.94 0.07 1.05
CA ALA A 235 17.99 0.71 1.98
C ALA A 235 18.03 2.23 1.84
N ARG A 236 16.89 2.88 2.03
CA ARG A 236 16.76 4.35 1.93
C ARG A 236 17.78 5.11 2.78
N ARG A 237 18.05 4.63 3.97
CA ARG A 237 19.03 5.22 4.92
C ARG A 237 20.51 5.18 4.45
N ARG A 238 20.80 4.49 3.35
CA ARG A 238 22.18 4.34 2.84
C ARG A 238 22.58 5.37 1.79
N ALA A 239 21.68 6.27 1.35
CA ALA A 239 22.04 7.35 0.45
C ALA A 239 23.14 8.25 1.07
N GLN A 240 24.15 8.61 0.28
CA GLN A 240 25.32 9.36 0.72
C GLN A 240 25.51 10.61 -0.13
N VAL A 241 26.03 11.66 0.50
CA VAL A 241 26.43 12.90 -0.21
C VAL A 241 27.46 12.56 -1.29
N GLY A 242 27.22 13.04 -2.50
CA GLY A 242 28.03 12.77 -3.68
C GLY A 242 27.53 11.60 -4.53
N ASP A 243 26.54 10.84 -4.08
CA ASP A 243 25.86 9.88 -4.92
C ASP A 243 25.08 10.57 -6.05
N VAL A 244 24.92 9.86 -7.15
CA VAL A 244 23.98 10.24 -8.21
C VAL A 244 22.67 9.48 -8.09
N ILE A 245 21.60 10.10 -8.58
CA ILE A 245 20.26 9.50 -8.61
C ILE A 245 19.95 9.11 -10.04
N LEU A 246 19.70 7.83 -10.28
CA LEU A 246 19.31 7.29 -11.57
C LEU A 246 17.86 6.81 -11.52
N MET A 247 17.17 6.88 -12.65
CA MET A 247 15.79 6.44 -12.78
C MET A 247 15.58 5.70 -14.10
N THR A 248 14.86 4.58 -14.09
CA THR A 248 14.44 3.90 -15.31
C THR A 248 13.22 4.57 -15.91
N ARG A 249 12.92 4.28 -17.18
CA ARG A 249 11.65 4.69 -17.80
C ARG A 249 10.48 4.02 -17.05
N GLY A 250 9.43 4.80 -16.74
CA GLY A 250 8.22 4.34 -16.08
C GLY A 250 7.00 4.41 -16.99
N SER A 251 6.18 3.38 -17.00
CA SER A 251 4.91 3.33 -17.74
C SER A 251 3.70 3.18 -16.82
N GLY A 252 3.91 3.25 -15.51
CA GLY A 252 2.89 3.07 -14.50
C GLY A 252 2.52 1.61 -14.24
N GLY A 253 1.81 1.44 -13.15
CA GLY A 253 1.27 0.17 -12.70
C GLY A 253 -0.24 0.26 -12.45
N GLY A 254 -0.70 -0.32 -11.32
CA GLY A 254 -2.11 -0.33 -10.94
C GLY A 254 -2.76 1.05 -10.88
N THR A 255 -2.04 2.07 -10.44
CA THR A 255 -2.55 3.45 -10.37
C THR A 255 -2.83 4.02 -11.76
N ILE A 256 -1.90 3.87 -12.71
CA ILE A 256 -2.05 4.37 -14.08
C ILE A 256 -3.12 3.56 -14.83
N ALA A 257 -3.14 2.23 -14.69
CA ALA A 257 -4.22 1.40 -15.25
C ALA A 257 -5.59 1.84 -14.72
N THR A 258 -5.71 2.09 -13.42
CA THR A 258 -6.94 2.62 -12.80
C THR A 258 -7.30 3.99 -13.38
N THR A 259 -6.34 4.91 -13.49
CA THR A 259 -6.55 6.23 -14.08
C THR A 259 -7.12 6.11 -15.50
N ALA A 260 -6.47 5.30 -16.33
CA ALA A 260 -6.86 5.09 -17.71
C ALA A 260 -8.30 4.54 -17.84
N ILE A 261 -8.63 3.52 -17.05
CA ILE A 261 -9.95 2.87 -17.07
C ILE A 261 -11.04 3.85 -16.63
N TYR A 262 -10.86 4.52 -15.49
CA TYR A 262 -11.91 5.38 -14.91
C TYR A 262 -12.04 6.76 -15.59
N HIS A 263 -11.19 7.04 -16.58
CA HIS A 263 -11.33 8.18 -17.49
C HIS A 263 -11.60 7.79 -18.94
N GLY A 264 -11.84 6.50 -19.23
CA GLY A 264 -12.16 6.01 -20.57
C GLY A 264 -10.98 6.04 -21.57
N MET A 265 -9.75 6.12 -21.07
CA MET A 265 -8.52 6.14 -21.87
C MET A 265 -7.89 4.75 -21.96
N PHE A 266 -8.69 3.74 -22.29
CA PHE A 266 -8.36 2.31 -22.20
C PHE A 266 -7.06 1.89 -22.91
N SER A 267 -6.69 2.57 -24.00
CA SER A 267 -5.44 2.26 -24.72
C SER A 267 -4.18 2.43 -23.88
N VAL A 268 -4.21 3.30 -22.85
CA VAL A 268 -3.08 3.52 -21.95
C VAL A 268 -2.85 2.32 -21.02
N VAL A 269 -3.86 1.47 -20.80
CA VAL A 269 -3.70 0.25 -20.00
C VAL A 269 -2.61 -0.66 -20.58
N TYR A 270 -2.48 -0.73 -21.92
CA TYR A 270 -1.43 -1.54 -22.56
C TYR A 270 -0.01 -1.10 -22.17
N GLU A 271 0.21 0.20 -21.92
CA GLU A 271 1.53 0.70 -21.51
C GLU A 271 1.94 0.16 -20.13
N THR A 272 0.95 -0.16 -19.28
CA THR A 272 1.19 -0.69 -17.93
C THR A 272 1.43 -2.20 -17.90
N LEU A 273 1.11 -2.92 -18.99
CA LEU A 273 1.25 -4.38 -19.10
C LEU A 273 2.67 -4.77 -19.52
N ASN A 274 3.64 -4.49 -18.66
CA ASN A 274 5.04 -4.83 -18.87
C ASN A 274 5.70 -5.29 -17.55
N ILE A 275 6.91 -5.86 -17.66
CA ILE A 275 7.74 -6.28 -16.53
C ILE A 275 9.14 -5.65 -16.60
N ASP A 276 9.26 -4.49 -17.22
CA ASP A 276 10.55 -3.87 -17.51
C ASP A 276 11.30 -3.47 -16.24
N PHE A 277 10.57 -3.03 -15.21
CA PHE A 277 11.14 -2.78 -13.89
C PHE A 277 11.83 -4.03 -13.32
N LEU A 278 11.11 -5.16 -13.29
CA LEU A 278 11.64 -6.43 -12.77
C LEU A 278 12.83 -6.93 -13.59
N LYS A 279 12.80 -6.74 -14.91
CA LYS A 279 13.94 -7.06 -15.79
C LYS A 279 15.15 -6.17 -15.50
N ALA A 280 14.95 -4.88 -15.21
CA ALA A 280 16.03 -3.97 -14.84
C ALA A 280 16.70 -4.43 -13.53
N CYS A 281 15.90 -4.75 -12.51
CA CYS A 281 16.41 -5.34 -11.27
C CYS A 281 17.19 -6.63 -11.52
N LYS A 282 16.62 -7.57 -12.29
CA LYS A 282 17.27 -8.85 -12.59
C LYS A 282 18.65 -8.65 -13.24
N ARG A 283 18.81 -7.68 -14.16
CA ARG A 283 20.11 -7.36 -14.78
C ARG A 283 21.13 -6.82 -13.76
N ILE A 284 20.68 -6.07 -12.74
CA ILE A 284 21.56 -5.67 -11.62
C ILE A 284 22.02 -6.91 -10.86
N PHE A 285 21.09 -7.82 -10.55
CA PHE A 285 21.40 -9.07 -9.84
C PHE A 285 22.29 -10.04 -10.61
N GLU A 286 22.23 -10.03 -11.93
CA GLU A 286 23.10 -10.81 -12.82
C GLU A 286 24.49 -10.17 -13.02
N SER A 287 24.72 -8.99 -12.44
CA SER A 287 25.99 -8.26 -12.48
C SER A 287 26.60 -8.13 -11.07
N ASP A 288 27.82 -7.58 -11.00
CA ASP A 288 28.48 -7.26 -9.74
C ASP A 288 28.11 -5.86 -9.20
N LEU A 289 27.11 -5.18 -9.78
CA LEU A 289 26.77 -3.80 -9.46
C LEU A 289 26.03 -3.67 -8.13
N LEU A 290 25.26 -4.68 -7.72
CA LEU A 290 24.40 -4.60 -6.52
C LEU A 290 25.18 -4.18 -5.26
N LYS A 291 26.40 -4.66 -5.09
CA LYS A 291 27.28 -4.34 -3.95
C LYS A 291 27.67 -2.86 -3.85
N TYR A 292 27.59 -2.11 -4.94
CA TYR A 292 27.93 -0.69 -5.01
C TYR A 292 26.69 0.21 -4.91
N ILE A 293 25.51 -0.36 -5.04
CA ILE A 293 24.25 0.41 -4.95
C ILE A 293 23.89 0.63 -3.49
N HIS A 294 23.67 1.88 -3.13
CA HIS A 294 23.26 2.26 -1.80
C HIS A 294 21.75 2.13 -1.60
N VAL A 295 20.97 2.65 -2.54
CA VAL A 295 19.50 2.62 -2.50
C VAL A 295 18.95 2.11 -3.82
N MET A 296 17.98 1.25 -3.73
CA MET A 296 16.96 1.02 -4.75
C MET A 296 15.58 1.25 -4.11
N THR A 297 14.65 1.81 -4.84
CA THR A 297 13.26 1.93 -4.46
C THR A 297 12.39 2.04 -5.70
N ASP A 298 11.11 1.81 -5.57
CA ASP A 298 10.16 1.96 -6.65
C ASP A 298 9.41 3.30 -6.52
N VAL A 299 9.19 4.00 -7.63
CA VAL A 299 8.38 5.23 -7.65
C VAL A 299 6.91 4.82 -7.78
N THR A 300 6.25 4.61 -6.63
CA THR A 300 4.88 4.09 -6.52
C THR A 300 3.89 5.11 -5.95
N ASN A 301 2.94 4.67 -5.12
CA ASN A 301 1.94 5.55 -4.53
C ASN A 301 2.60 6.73 -3.79
N GLY A 302 2.08 7.94 -3.98
CA GLY A 302 2.73 9.16 -3.52
C GLY A 302 3.76 9.70 -4.51
N GLY A 303 4.17 8.90 -5.50
CA GLY A 303 5.09 9.25 -6.57
C GLY A 303 6.47 9.65 -6.06
N LEU A 304 7.26 10.25 -6.92
CA LEU A 304 8.60 10.74 -6.57
C LEU A 304 8.62 11.69 -5.35
N ARG A 305 7.51 12.40 -5.09
CA ARG A 305 7.37 13.26 -3.89
C ARG A 305 7.45 12.45 -2.60
N GLY A 306 6.77 11.30 -2.57
CA GLY A 306 6.76 10.41 -1.41
C GLY A 306 8.12 9.76 -1.19
N ASP A 307 8.66 9.12 -2.23
CA ASP A 307 9.92 8.37 -2.12
C ASP A 307 11.11 9.28 -1.83
N ALA A 308 11.20 10.44 -2.49
CA ALA A 308 12.25 11.43 -2.22
C ALA A 308 12.20 11.96 -0.77
N TYR A 309 10.99 12.18 -0.23
CA TYR A 309 10.82 12.59 1.17
C TYR A 309 11.29 11.52 2.14
N GLU A 310 10.93 10.26 1.93
CA GLU A 310 11.34 9.15 2.79
C GLU A 310 12.84 8.92 2.75
N ILE A 311 13.47 8.93 1.56
CA ILE A 311 14.93 8.80 1.42
C ILE A 311 15.65 9.93 2.15
N SER A 312 15.30 11.18 1.86
CA SER A 312 15.92 12.36 2.48
C SER A 312 15.87 12.28 4.01
N ARG A 313 14.72 11.91 4.55
CA ARG A 313 14.49 11.81 5.98
C ARG A 313 15.27 10.65 6.62
N SER A 314 15.29 9.48 5.96
CA SER A 314 15.96 8.28 6.46
C SER A 314 17.48 8.42 6.43
N ALA A 315 18.03 8.98 5.35
CA ALA A 315 19.48 9.16 5.18
C ALA A 315 20.00 10.50 5.73
N LYS A 316 19.11 11.47 6.04
CA LYS A 316 19.47 12.84 6.46
C LYS A 316 20.31 13.56 5.42
N VAL A 317 19.91 13.49 4.17
CA VAL A 317 20.55 14.11 3.02
C VAL A 317 19.58 14.97 2.23
N SER A 318 20.08 15.87 1.39
CA SER A 318 19.30 16.61 0.42
C SER A 318 19.29 15.89 -0.93
N LEU A 319 18.12 15.76 -1.56
CA LEU A 319 17.97 15.17 -2.89
C LEU A 319 17.57 16.25 -3.89
N GLU A 320 18.28 16.36 -5.00
CA GLU A 320 17.99 17.28 -6.09
C GLU A 320 17.69 16.52 -7.38
N PHE A 321 16.49 16.68 -7.92
CA PHE A 321 16.03 16.05 -9.15
C PHE A 321 15.90 17.07 -10.27
N TYR A 322 16.43 16.75 -11.45
CA TYR A 322 16.30 17.59 -12.66
C TYR A 322 14.97 17.31 -13.34
N LYS A 323 14.07 18.29 -13.32
CA LYS A 323 12.67 18.16 -13.75
C LYS A 323 12.53 17.56 -15.14
N ASP A 324 13.22 18.12 -16.12
CA ASP A 324 13.09 17.68 -17.51
C ASP A 324 13.55 16.24 -17.67
N LYS A 325 14.66 15.86 -17.03
CA LYS A 325 15.18 14.50 -17.07
C LYS A 325 14.21 13.49 -16.44
N VAL A 326 13.54 13.87 -15.35
CA VAL A 326 12.52 13.02 -14.70
C VAL A 326 11.31 12.83 -15.63
N LEU A 327 10.79 13.92 -16.21
CA LEU A 327 9.61 13.89 -17.07
C LEU A 327 9.87 13.11 -18.37
N ASP A 328 11.08 13.20 -18.95
CA ASP A 328 11.48 12.48 -20.16
C ASP A 328 11.49 10.94 -19.98
N LEU A 329 11.56 10.47 -18.74
CA LEU A 329 11.52 9.04 -18.42
C LEU A 329 10.10 8.51 -18.18
N ILE A 330 9.09 9.36 -18.11
CA ILE A 330 7.71 8.93 -18.08
C ILE A 330 7.28 8.52 -19.50
N ASN A 331 6.58 7.38 -19.63
CA ASN A 331 6.02 6.96 -20.90
C ASN A 331 5.18 8.10 -21.51
N PRO A 332 5.41 8.49 -22.77
CA PRO A 332 4.75 9.68 -23.36
C PRO A 332 3.23 9.62 -23.33
N LYS A 333 2.61 8.45 -23.56
CA LYS A 333 1.15 8.32 -23.51
C LYS A 333 0.60 8.43 -22.08
N VAL A 334 1.39 7.96 -21.10
CA VAL A 334 1.04 8.11 -19.68
C VAL A 334 1.14 9.59 -19.28
N LEU A 335 2.23 10.26 -19.65
CA LEU A 335 2.43 11.69 -19.37
C LEU A 335 1.32 12.54 -20.01
N GLU A 336 1.02 12.33 -21.29
CA GLU A 336 -0.08 13.01 -22.00
C GLU A 336 -1.43 12.82 -21.29
N MET A 337 -1.72 11.59 -20.84
CA MET A 337 -2.93 11.32 -20.07
C MET A 337 -2.96 12.10 -18.76
N LEU A 338 -1.87 12.11 -17.99
CA LEU A 338 -1.78 12.81 -16.71
C LEU A 338 -1.95 14.30 -16.88
N GLU A 339 -1.29 14.91 -17.88
CA GLU A 339 -1.42 16.31 -18.22
C GLU A 339 -2.84 16.69 -18.63
N LYS A 340 -3.46 15.93 -19.54
CA LYS A 340 -4.84 16.13 -19.99
C LYS A 340 -5.85 16.07 -18.83
N LEU A 341 -5.56 15.25 -17.82
CA LEU A 341 -6.40 15.08 -16.64
C LEU A 341 -6.03 16.01 -15.48
N ASN A 342 -5.03 16.90 -15.64
CA ASN A 342 -4.49 17.74 -14.57
C ASN A 342 -4.12 16.90 -13.32
N ILE A 343 -3.36 15.84 -13.53
CA ILE A 343 -2.80 15.00 -12.47
C ILE A 343 -1.30 15.27 -12.41
N ASP A 344 -0.77 15.62 -11.23
CA ASP A 344 0.66 15.83 -11.05
C ASP A 344 1.43 14.51 -11.21
N PRO A 345 2.29 14.39 -12.25
CA PRO A 345 3.04 13.17 -12.51
C PRO A 345 4.10 12.84 -11.44
N LEU A 346 4.52 13.83 -10.65
CA LEU A 346 5.47 13.64 -9.55
C LEU A 346 4.82 13.14 -8.26
N GLY A 347 3.50 13.19 -8.17
CA GLY A 347 2.72 12.75 -7.00
C GLY A 347 1.90 11.48 -7.23
N VAL A 348 2.16 10.74 -8.30
CA VAL A 348 1.45 9.51 -8.67
C VAL A 348 2.42 8.42 -9.07
N SER A 349 2.04 7.15 -8.88
CA SER A 349 2.88 6.00 -9.24
C SER A 349 3.17 5.96 -10.75
N ILE A 350 4.43 6.13 -11.13
CA ILE A 350 4.91 5.97 -12.51
C ILE A 350 5.65 4.66 -12.76
N ASP A 351 5.84 3.84 -11.71
CA ASP A 351 6.44 2.51 -11.81
C ASP A 351 7.88 2.53 -12.37
N SER A 352 8.70 3.46 -11.91
CA SER A 352 10.13 3.57 -12.25
C SER A 352 10.99 3.02 -11.12
N LEU A 353 12.08 2.33 -11.47
CA LEU A 353 13.13 1.98 -10.53
C LEU A 353 14.02 3.21 -10.30
N LEU A 354 14.12 3.64 -9.05
CA LEU A 354 15.04 4.68 -8.59
C LEU A 354 16.28 4.01 -7.97
N ILE A 355 17.46 4.44 -8.38
CA ILE A 355 18.75 3.90 -7.93
C ILE A 355 19.60 5.06 -7.43
N ILE A 356 20.22 4.91 -6.25
CA ILE A 356 21.21 5.87 -5.74
C ILE A 356 22.53 5.11 -5.53
N ALA A 357 23.59 5.60 -6.16
CA ALA A 357 24.89 4.96 -6.18
C ALA A 357 26.01 5.99 -6.38
N PRO A 358 27.28 5.66 -6.07
CA PRO A 358 28.41 6.51 -6.40
C PRO A 358 28.49 6.81 -7.91
N GLU A 359 28.87 8.02 -8.26
CA GLU A 359 28.93 8.52 -9.65
C GLU A 359 29.78 7.62 -10.57
N GLU A 360 30.83 7.03 -10.06
CA GLU A 360 31.75 6.15 -10.83
C GLU A 360 31.06 4.90 -11.41
N TYR A 361 29.91 4.46 -10.85
CA TYR A 361 29.14 3.32 -11.35
C TYR A 361 27.95 3.72 -12.23
N ALA A 362 27.68 5.02 -12.39
CA ALA A 362 26.49 5.50 -13.09
C ALA A 362 26.40 4.99 -14.53
N GLU A 363 27.48 5.09 -15.31
CA GLU A 363 27.50 4.65 -16.71
C GLU A 363 27.21 3.15 -16.86
N GLU A 364 27.76 2.34 -15.97
CA GLU A 364 27.54 0.90 -16.00
C GLU A 364 26.10 0.53 -15.60
N ILE A 365 25.55 1.21 -14.59
CA ILE A 365 24.14 1.06 -14.18
C ILE A 365 23.21 1.47 -15.33
N GLU A 366 23.46 2.62 -15.99
CA GLU A 366 22.70 3.06 -17.16
C GLU A 366 22.71 2.02 -18.27
N LYS A 367 23.86 1.49 -18.58
CA LYS A 367 24.03 0.47 -19.64
C LYS A 367 23.28 -0.82 -19.33
N LYS A 368 23.26 -1.26 -18.09
CA LYS A 368 22.61 -2.50 -17.66
C LYS A 368 21.09 -2.36 -17.52
N THR A 369 20.61 -1.25 -16.99
CA THR A 369 19.21 -1.08 -16.59
C THR A 369 18.40 -0.25 -17.58
N GLY A 370 19.04 0.59 -18.39
CA GLY A 370 18.39 1.63 -19.18
C GLY A 370 18.00 2.86 -18.34
N ALA A 371 18.42 2.92 -17.07
CA ALA A 371 18.23 4.10 -16.23
C ALA A 371 19.01 5.31 -16.80
N LYS A 372 18.66 6.50 -16.33
CA LYS A 372 19.39 7.75 -16.64
C LYS A 372 19.61 8.53 -15.37
N VAL A 373 20.71 9.26 -15.31
CA VAL A 373 20.99 10.18 -14.22
C VAL A 373 19.97 11.33 -14.26
N VAL A 374 19.15 11.42 -13.21
CA VAL A 374 18.08 12.40 -13.05
C VAL A 374 18.31 13.37 -11.89
N GLY A 375 19.37 13.18 -11.12
CA GLY A 375 19.61 14.01 -9.95
C GLY A 375 20.88 13.62 -9.21
N GLU A 376 21.07 14.24 -8.05
CA GLU A 376 22.23 14.05 -7.19
C GLU A 376 21.87 14.19 -5.70
N VAL A 377 22.68 13.59 -4.85
CA VAL A 377 22.56 13.65 -3.40
C VAL A 377 23.54 14.72 -2.86
N LYS A 378 22.98 15.69 -2.12
CA LYS A 378 23.72 16.83 -1.57
C LYS A 378 23.75 16.79 -0.05
N ASP A 379 24.61 17.60 0.52
CA ASP A 379 24.59 17.90 1.96
C ASP A 379 23.33 18.68 2.35
N GLY A 380 22.82 18.45 3.56
CA GLY A 380 21.60 19.05 4.08
C GLY A 380 20.43 18.08 4.15
N GLU A 381 19.21 18.58 4.29
CA GLU A 381 17.97 17.81 4.35
C GLU A 381 16.94 18.35 3.37
N GLY A 382 15.99 17.49 2.98
CA GLY A 382 14.89 17.82 2.09
C GLY A 382 15.07 17.30 0.68
N SER A 383 13.99 17.32 -0.07
CA SER A 383 13.96 16.90 -1.47
C SER A 383 13.47 18.06 -2.36
N TYR A 384 14.06 18.19 -3.52
CA TYR A 384 13.81 19.32 -4.41
C TYR A 384 13.74 18.88 -5.87
N ILE A 385 12.91 19.58 -6.64
CA ILE A 385 12.92 19.53 -8.10
C ILE A 385 13.61 20.80 -8.62
N VAL A 386 14.57 20.63 -9.51
CA VAL A 386 15.32 21.70 -10.17
C VAL A 386 14.70 21.94 -11.54
N ASP A 387 14.20 23.15 -11.77
CA ASP A 387 13.53 23.61 -13.00
C ASP A 387 14.26 24.87 -13.52
N GLY A 388 15.23 24.68 -14.40
CA GLY A 388 16.20 25.71 -14.76
C GLY A 388 17.01 26.17 -13.55
N ASP A 389 16.98 27.48 -13.26
CA ASP A 389 17.67 28.07 -12.09
C ASP A 389 16.84 27.98 -10.78
N ARG A 390 15.63 27.42 -10.84
CA ARG A 390 14.74 27.35 -9.67
C ARG A 390 14.83 26.00 -8.96
N LYS A 391 15.04 26.05 -7.66
CA LYS A 391 14.99 24.91 -6.75
C LYS A 391 13.67 24.96 -5.97
N ILE A 392 12.77 24.01 -6.24
CA ILE A 392 11.40 23.96 -5.71
C ILE A 392 11.30 22.74 -4.76
N PRO A 393 10.79 22.91 -3.52
CA PRO A 393 10.59 21.78 -2.61
C PRO A 393 9.70 20.70 -3.22
N LEU A 394 10.18 19.45 -3.18
CA LEU A 394 9.47 18.27 -3.65
C LEU A 394 8.86 17.55 -2.43
N LEU A 395 7.77 18.14 -1.91
CA LEU A 395 7.10 17.63 -0.72
C LEU A 395 5.90 16.74 -1.07
N PRO A 396 5.62 15.69 -0.27
CA PRO A 396 4.39 14.94 -0.40
C PRO A 396 3.18 15.83 -0.11
N GLY A 397 2.06 15.57 -0.79
CA GLY A 397 0.78 16.15 -0.43
C GLY A 397 0.18 15.47 0.81
N PHE A 398 -0.97 15.96 1.27
CA PHE A 398 -1.74 15.28 2.31
C PHE A 398 -2.15 13.87 1.88
N ARG A 399 -2.44 13.70 0.57
CA ARG A 399 -2.66 12.43 -0.12
C ARG A 399 -1.85 12.42 -1.43
N GLU A 400 -1.71 11.25 -2.03
CA GLU A 400 -1.21 11.14 -3.41
C GLU A 400 -2.03 12.00 -4.39
N SER A 401 -1.48 12.30 -5.55
CA SER A 401 -2.20 13.04 -6.60
C SER A 401 -3.53 12.36 -6.94
N PRO A 402 -4.66 13.11 -6.96
CA PRO A 402 -5.98 12.52 -7.14
C PRO A 402 -6.23 12.09 -8.59
N TYR A 403 -6.10 10.81 -8.86
CA TYR A 403 -6.09 10.21 -10.20
C TYR A 403 -7.43 9.57 -10.66
N THR A 404 -8.51 9.64 -9.88
CA THR A 404 -9.85 9.26 -10.33
C THR A 404 -10.87 10.35 -10.03
N PRO A 405 -12.04 10.37 -10.72
CA PRO A 405 -13.09 11.34 -10.41
C PRO A 405 -13.47 11.38 -8.93
N VAL A 406 -13.62 10.22 -8.28
CA VAL A 406 -13.93 10.14 -6.85
C VAL A 406 -12.79 10.67 -5.98
N LYS A 407 -11.53 10.32 -6.30
CA LYS A 407 -10.36 10.85 -5.56
C LYS A 407 -10.25 12.37 -5.67
N LYS A 408 -10.61 12.97 -6.80
CA LYS A 408 -10.67 14.44 -6.96
C LYS A 408 -11.71 15.11 -6.06
N VAL A 409 -12.80 14.42 -5.77
CA VAL A 409 -13.81 14.90 -4.79
C VAL A 409 -13.29 14.72 -3.35
N VAL A 410 -12.74 13.55 -3.04
CA VAL A 410 -12.21 13.24 -1.70
C VAL A 410 -11.04 14.16 -1.32
N ASP A 411 -10.21 14.56 -2.28
CA ASP A 411 -9.09 15.47 -2.02
C ASP A 411 -9.53 16.86 -1.51
N LYS A 412 -10.75 17.28 -1.85
CA LYS A 412 -11.36 18.51 -1.32
C LYS A 412 -11.74 18.42 0.17
N MET A 413 -11.77 17.21 0.71
CA MET A 413 -12.14 16.90 2.09
C MET A 413 -10.91 16.73 3.01
N LYS A 414 -9.78 17.33 2.63
CA LYS A 414 -8.58 17.32 3.48
C LYS A 414 -8.79 18.22 4.70
N PRO A 415 -8.27 17.82 5.89
CA PRO A 415 -8.33 18.65 7.09
C PRO A 415 -7.45 19.90 6.94
N ASP A 416 -7.76 20.92 7.69
CA ASP A 416 -6.82 22.02 7.91
C ASP A 416 -5.69 21.59 8.86
N ARG A 417 -4.72 22.48 9.08
CA ARG A 417 -3.52 22.13 9.88
C ARG A 417 -3.86 21.86 11.36
N GLU A 418 -4.80 22.60 11.93
CA GLU A 418 -5.21 22.44 13.33
C GLU A 418 -5.99 21.13 13.53
N GLU A 419 -6.92 20.85 12.65
CA GLU A 419 -7.67 19.59 12.61
C GLU A 419 -6.71 18.39 12.46
N PHE A 420 -5.72 18.49 11.58
CA PHE A 420 -4.73 17.43 11.36
C PHE A 420 -3.88 17.18 12.62
N GLU A 421 -3.40 18.22 13.30
CA GLU A 421 -2.67 18.06 14.56
C GLU A 421 -3.55 17.45 15.67
N LEU A 422 -4.85 17.78 15.71
CA LEU A 422 -5.79 17.13 16.61
C LEU A 422 -5.99 15.65 16.30
N MET A 423 -6.10 15.29 15.02
CA MET A 423 -6.19 13.89 14.59
C MET A 423 -4.96 13.10 15.01
N LYS A 424 -3.74 13.64 14.83
CA LYS A 424 -2.49 13.01 15.24
C LYS A 424 -2.49 12.68 16.73
N ARG A 425 -2.85 13.64 17.60
CA ARG A 425 -2.91 13.40 19.05
C ARG A 425 -3.88 12.27 19.43
N LYS A 426 -5.06 12.25 18.81
CA LYS A 426 -6.06 11.18 19.05
C LYS A 426 -5.58 9.80 18.62
N ILE A 427 -4.85 9.73 17.52
CA ILE A 427 -4.26 8.47 17.03
C ILE A 427 -3.11 8.03 17.95
N GLU A 428 -2.29 8.94 18.44
CA GLU A 428 -1.21 8.65 19.41
C GLU A 428 -1.75 8.09 20.72
N GLU A 429 -2.87 8.64 21.22
CA GLU A 429 -3.55 8.09 22.40
C GLU A 429 -4.04 6.67 22.15
N ALA A 430 -4.66 6.41 20.99
CA ALA A 430 -5.12 5.07 20.61
C ALA A 430 -3.96 4.08 20.44
N CYS A 431 -2.83 4.52 19.87
CA CYS A 431 -1.61 3.74 19.75
C CYS A 431 -1.04 3.36 21.13
N SER A 432 -0.96 4.32 22.05
CA SER A 432 -0.49 4.10 23.42
C SER A 432 -1.35 3.07 24.16
N GLU A 433 -2.67 3.14 24.01
CA GLU A 433 -3.59 2.15 24.61
C GLU A 433 -3.47 0.76 23.95
N ALA A 434 -3.23 0.69 22.66
CA ALA A 434 -2.98 -0.58 21.98
C ALA A 434 -1.70 -1.27 22.50
N ILE A 435 -0.63 -0.51 22.75
CA ILE A 435 0.60 -1.01 23.36
C ILE A 435 0.35 -1.53 24.77
N LYS A 436 -0.37 -0.77 25.61
CA LYS A 436 -0.72 -1.21 26.97
C LYS A 436 -1.54 -2.50 26.96
N LYS A 437 -2.52 -2.62 26.07
CA LYS A 437 -3.32 -3.84 25.90
C LYS A 437 -2.45 -5.02 25.50
N LYS A 438 -1.52 -4.84 24.54
CA LYS A 438 -0.56 -5.86 24.14
C LYS A 438 0.26 -6.36 25.35
N GLU A 439 0.81 -5.45 26.17
CA GLU A 439 1.57 -5.82 27.35
C GLU A 439 0.70 -6.53 28.40
N PHE A 440 -0.54 -6.09 28.59
CA PHE A 440 -1.48 -6.76 29.48
C PHE A 440 -1.74 -8.20 29.05
N VAL A 441 -2.06 -8.43 27.77
CA VAL A 441 -2.28 -9.79 27.24
C VAL A 441 -1.02 -10.64 27.34
N LYS A 442 0.15 -10.09 27.00
CA LYS A 442 1.44 -10.76 27.16
C LYS A 442 1.65 -11.26 28.60
N SER A 443 1.26 -10.45 29.60
CA SER A 443 1.35 -10.85 31.01
C SER A 443 0.44 -12.05 31.37
N LEU A 444 -0.65 -12.27 30.63
CA LEU A 444 -1.51 -13.44 30.79
C LEU A 444 -0.90 -14.70 30.15
N LEU A 445 -0.17 -14.53 29.04
CA LEU A 445 0.49 -15.65 28.32
C LEU A 445 1.75 -16.16 29.03
N SER A 446 2.30 -15.36 29.95
CA SER A 446 3.51 -15.71 30.71
C SER A 446 3.23 -16.43 32.02
N ARG A 447 1.96 -16.76 32.29
CA ARG A 447 1.50 -17.52 33.44
C ARG A 447 1.24 -18.99 33.08
#